data_1b2618aee193d84df635133d8c78128e
#
_entry.id   1b2618aee193d84df635133d8c78128e
#
_cell.length_a   1.000
_cell.length_b   1.000
_cell.length_c   1.000
_cell.angle_alpha   90.00
_cell.angle_beta   90.00
_cell.angle_gamma   90.00
#
_symmetry.space_group_name_H-M   'P 1'
#
loop_
_entity.id
_entity.type
_entity.pdbx_description
1 polymer ?
#
loop_
_entity_poly.entity_id
_entity_poly.type
_entity_poly.pdbx_seq_one_letter_code
_entity_poly.pdbx_strand_id
1 'polypeptide(L)'
;MKAFFKAPALLILLFVLLFPVNALCTVEYARQTGKNCGDCHFDPAGGGSLTRDGVAFKDELRIKGQYRVLSPVQRVVRFIVGYLHTMTAIIWFGTILYVHIVLKPAYAAAGLPKGELRLGWASIIIMAATGTLLSISRVPSWHMLFHTRFGILLTIKIILFLIMVSTAVFVTFVVGPKLRKKREKVFVEHKGDIVSDELAQCDGREGHPAYVAYKGTIYDVSGSKLWQEGSHFKKHSAGIDLTDVLKTAPHGEEKVLKMPMVGKLIIEKEVKKPPHIIIFYFMAYMNLVLIFSIVFIISLWRWW
;
A
#
# COMPACT_ATOMS: atom_id res chain seq x y z
N MET A 1 25.52 -11.76 0.56
CA MET A 1 24.77 -10.56 0.95
C MET A 1 23.59 -10.79 1.92
N LYS A 2 23.09 -12.00 2.15
CA LYS A 2 21.93 -12.26 3.06
C LYS A 2 22.25 -12.29 4.56
N ALA A 3 23.50 -12.39 4.97
CA ALA A 3 23.89 -12.44 6.38
C ALA A 3 24.15 -11.05 7.02
N PHE A 4 24.48 -10.05 6.23
CA PHE A 4 24.84 -8.71 6.72
C PHE A 4 23.63 -7.88 7.23
N PHE A 5 22.42 -8.20 6.77
CA PHE A 5 21.19 -7.50 7.19
C PHE A 5 20.57 -8.04 8.49
N LYS A 6 20.96 -9.25 8.93
CA LYS A 6 20.38 -9.85 10.14
C LYS A 6 20.98 -9.32 11.45
N ALA A 7 22.25 -8.96 11.44
CA ALA A 7 22.94 -8.49 12.63
C ALA A 7 22.47 -7.13 13.16
N PRO A 8 22.30 -6.07 12.33
CA PRO A 8 21.82 -4.79 12.82
C PRO A 8 20.34 -4.83 13.26
N ALA A 9 19.50 -5.63 12.58
CA ALA A 9 18.10 -5.79 12.99
C ALA A 9 17.97 -6.50 14.36
N LEU A 10 18.80 -7.50 14.62
CA LEU A 10 18.85 -8.21 15.91
C LEU A 10 19.39 -7.29 17.02
N LEU A 11 20.38 -6.47 16.73
CA LEU A 11 20.95 -5.49 17.67
C LEU A 11 19.94 -4.39 18.02
N ILE A 12 19.16 -3.88 17.04
CA ILE A 12 18.11 -2.91 17.27
C ILE A 12 16.98 -3.53 18.11
N LEU A 13 16.57 -4.77 17.81
CA LEU A 13 15.58 -5.50 18.59
C LEU A 13 16.06 -5.74 20.02
N LEU A 14 17.31 -6.14 20.22
CA LEU A 14 17.92 -6.32 21.55
C LEU A 14 18.03 -5.01 22.30
N PHE A 15 18.40 -3.91 21.64
CA PHE A 15 18.44 -2.57 22.22
C PHE A 15 17.05 -2.12 22.69
N VAL A 16 16.01 -2.33 21.88
CA VAL A 16 14.62 -2.00 22.25
C VAL A 16 14.11 -2.85 23.43
N LEU A 17 14.54 -4.12 23.53
CA LEU A 17 14.15 -5.02 24.64
C LEU A 17 14.90 -4.76 25.94
N LEU A 18 16.12 -4.21 25.88
CA LEU A 18 16.97 -3.97 27.05
C LEU A 18 16.72 -2.60 27.73
N PHE A 19 16.09 -1.66 27.03
CA PHE A 19 15.68 -0.39 27.63
C PHE A 19 14.19 -0.45 27.98
N PRO A 20 13.82 -0.54 29.27
CA PRO A 20 12.43 -0.42 29.67
C PRO A 20 11.96 0.99 29.29
N VAL A 21 11.22 1.10 28.20
CA VAL A 21 10.52 2.33 27.84
C VAL A 21 9.42 2.46 28.88
N ASN A 22 9.63 3.34 29.86
CA ASN A 22 8.56 3.74 30.77
C ASN A 22 7.37 4.14 29.91
N ALA A 23 6.30 3.36 29.93
CA ALA A 23 5.06 3.63 29.21
C ALA A 23 4.47 4.91 29.81
N LEU A 24 4.86 6.05 29.26
CA LEU A 24 4.34 7.35 29.64
C LEU A 24 2.84 7.34 29.29
N CYS A 25 2.02 7.40 30.30
CA CYS A 25 0.62 7.79 30.30
C CYS A 25 0.42 8.96 29.32
N THR A 26 -0.78 9.16 28.77
CA THR A 26 -1.02 10.26 27.83
C THR A 26 -0.49 11.56 28.38
N VAL A 27 0.68 11.96 27.89
CA VAL A 27 1.51 13.07 28.37
C VAL A 27 0.74 14.40 28.42
N GLU A 28 -0.36 14.49 27.66
CA GLU A 28 -1.22 15.67 27.57
C GLU A 28 -1.80 16.06 28.93
N TYR A 29 -2.38 15.13 29.69
CA TYR A 29 -2.98 15.45 30.98
C TYR A 29 -1.93 15.68 32.10
N ALA A 30 -0.81 14.96 32.02
CA ALA A 30 0.32 15.20 32.90
C ALA A 30 0.90 16.62 32.70
N ARG A 31 1.01 17.07 31.46
CA ARG A 31 1.46 18.44 31.11
C ARG A 31 0.45 19.51 31.55
N GLN A 32 -0.86 19.27 31.35
CA GLN A 32 -1.92 20.22 31.78
C GLN A 32 -1.99 20.38 33.28
N THR A 33 -1.76 19.33 34.06
CA THR A 33 -1.91 19.31 35.49
C THR A 33 -0.60 19.48 36.25
N GLY A 34 0.55 19.29 35.58
CA GLY A 34 1.87 19.21 36.24
C GLY A 34 2.03 17.98 37.14
N LYS A 35 1.08 17.02 37.12
CA LYS A 35 1.07 15.83 37.97
C LYS A 35 1.68 14.63 37.24
N ASN A 36 2.28 13.69 37.98
CA ASN A 36 2.76 12.41 37.45
C ASN A 36 1.59 11.44 37.22
N CYS A 37 1.83 10.40 36.40
CA CYS A 37 0.79 9.40 36.10
C CYS A 37 0.31 8.68 37.37
N GLY A 38 1.20 8.37 38.32
CA GLY A 38 0.88 7.74 39.58
C GLY A 38 0.04 8.59 40.54
N ASP A 39 -0.01 9.91 40.37
CA ASP A 39 -0.88 10.78 41.16
C ASP A 39 -2.35 10.57 40.79
N CYS A 40 -2.63 10.25 39.53
CA CYS A 40 -3.98 10.06 39.00
C CYS A 40 -4.37 8.60 38.75
N HIS A 41 -3.41 7.70 38.61
CA HIS A 41 -3.64 6.28 38.36
C HIS A 41 -3.00 5.41 39.41
N PHE A 42 -3.68 4.35 39.86
CA PHE A 42 -3.05 3.35 40.76
C PHE A 42 -1.91 2.60 40.04
N ASP A 43 -1.99 2.44 38.73
CA ASP A 43 -0.89 1.94 37.92
C ASP A 43 -0.08 3.13 37.36
N PRO A 44 1.19 3.31 37.75
CA PRO A 44 2.05 4.41 37.28
C PRO A 44 2.28 4.38 35.75
N ALA A 45 2.06 3.24 35.08
CA ALA A 45 2.11 3.13 33.63
C ALA A 45 0.88 3.73 32.92
N GLY A 46 -0.13 4.13 33.71
CA GLY A 46 -1.39 4.67 33.19
C GLY A 46 -2.42 3.60 32.85
N GLY A 47 -3.69 3.99 32.83
CA GLY A 47 -4.81 3.08 32.64
C GLY A 47 -5.35 2.51 33.95
N GLY A 48 -6.31 1.59 33.89
CA GLY A 48 -6.91 0.95 35.05
C GLY A 48 -7.73 1.89 35.94
N SER A 49 -7.73 1.61 37.26
CA SER A 49 -8.45 2.40 38.28
C SER A 49 -7.75 3.72 38.57
N LEU A 50 -8.57 4.74 38.89
CA LEU A 50 -8.10 6.08 39.19
C LEU A 50 -7.97 6.27 40.70
N THR A 51 -6.95 7.01 41.14
CA THR A 51 -6.83 7.54 42.48
C THR A 51 -7.92 8.60 42.75
N ARG A 52 -8.02 9.09 43.94
CA ARG A 52 -8.94 10.18 44.30
C ARG A 52 -8.70 11.44 43.43
N ASP A 53 -7.44 11.80 43.18
CA ASP A 53 -7.07 12.92 42.33
C ASP A 53 -7.43 12.67 40.87
N GLY A 54 -7.23 11.47 40.40
CA GLY A 54 -7.62 11.08 39.02
C GLY A 54 -9.13 11.12 38.80
N VAL A 55 -9.94 10.75 39.84
CA VAL A 55 -11.40 10.86 39.79
C VAL A 55 -11.83 12.33 39.77
N ALA A 56 -11.25 13.17 40.63
CA ALA A 56 -11.56 14.59 40.68
C ALA A 56 -11.27 15.29 39.33
N PHE A 57 -10.11 15.01 38.73
CA PHE A 57 -9.74 15.55 37.41
C PHE A 57 -10.68 15.05 36.29
N LYS A 58 -11.05 13.79 36.32
CA LYS A 58 -12.03 13.24 35.39
C LYS A 58 -13.40 13.93 35.46
N ASP A 59 -13.86 14.22 36.68
CA ASP A 59 -15.13 14.92 36.89
C ASP A 59 -15.04 16.39 36.46
N GLU A 60 -13.91 17.05 36.62
CA GLU A 60 -13.64 18.38 36.06
C GLU A 60 -13.73 18.37 34.53
N LEU A 61 -13.08 17.40 33.86
CA LEU A 61 -13.18 17.24 32.41
C LEU A 61 -14.60 16.95 31.95
N ARG A 62 -15.39 16.24 32.76
CA ARG A 62 -16.80 15.98 32.48
C ARG A 62 -17.65 17.24 32.53
N ILE A 63 -17.44 18.06 33.56
CA ILE A 63 -18.11 19.37 33.71
C ILE A 63 -17.77 20.30 32.54
N LYS A 64 -16.51 20.31 32.12
CA LYS A 64 -16.02 21.06 30.94
C LYS A 64 -16.49 20.49 29.58
N GLY A 65 -17.26 19.40 29.56
CA GLY A 65 -17.71 18.77 28.33
C GLY A 65 -16.59 18.09 27.52
N GLN A 66 -15.42 17.91 28.13
CA GLN A 66 -14.24 17.31 27.49
C GLN A 66 -14.12 15.80 27.73
N TYR A 67 -14.98 15.24 28.58
CA TYR A 67 -15.01 13.81 28.87
C TYR A 67 -16.43 13.24 28.77
N ARG A 68 -16.58 12.20 27.95
CA ARG A 68 -17.85 11.48 27.80
C ARG A 68 -17.78 10.13 28.52
N VAL A 69 -18.71 9.90 29.45
CA VAL A 69 -18.84 8.59 30.13
C VAL A 69 -19.50 7.61 29.15
N LEU A 70 -18.80 6.51 28.86
CA LEU A 70 -19.35 5.44 28.03
C LEU A 70 -19.98 4.37 28.93
N SER A 71 -21.15 3.89 28.56
CA SER A 71 -21.78 2.72 29.16
C SER A 71 -20.90 1.46 28.93
N PRO A 72 -21.09 0.36 29.71
CA PRO A 72 -20.35 -0.88 29.49
C PRO A 72 -20.48 -1.40 28.06
N VAL A 73 -21.69 -1.36 27.48
CA VAL A 73 -21.95 -1.78 26.09
C VAL A 73 -21.19 -0.89 25.10
N GLN A 74 -21.22 0.44 25.29
CA GLN A 74 -20.48 1.37 24.43
C GLN A 74 -18.97 1.15 24.49
N ARG A 75 -18.43 0.74 25.64
CA ARG A 75 -17.00 0.37 25.79
C ARG A 75 -16.65 -0.87 24.96
N VAL A 76 -17.48 -1.91 25.01
CA VAL A 76 -17.29 -3.13 24.22
C VAL A 76 -17.39 -2.83 22.71
N VAL A 77 -18.42 -2.10 22.29
CA VAL A 77 -18.58 -1.69 20.90
C VAL A 77 -17.36 -0.89 20.42
N ARG A 78 -16.91 0.07 21.20
CA ARG A 78 -15.72 0.86 20.88
C ARG A 78 -14.46 0.00 20.77
N PHE A 79 -14.31 -1.01 21.62
CA PHE A 79 -13.20 -1.96 21.54
C PHE A 79 -13.24 -2.74 20.22
N ILE A 80 -14.40 -3.32 19.87
CA ILE A 80 -14.58 -4.11 18.64
C ILE A 80 -14.30 -3.23 17.41
N VAL A 81 -14.88 -2.01 17.37
CA VAL A 81 -14.67 -1.06 16.27
C VAL A 81 -13.19 -0.65 16.17
N GLY A 82 -12.54 -0.42 17.31
CA GLY A 82 -11.11 -0.09 17.37
C GLY A 82 -10.22 -1.23 16.89
N TYR A 83 -10.53 -2.46 17.29
CA TYR A 83 -9.85 -3.66 16.82
C TYR A 83 -9.98 -3.83 15.31
N LEU A 84 -11.20 -3.73 14.79
CA LEU A 84 -11.47 -3.82 13.36
C LEU A 84 -10.74 -2.72 12.56
N HIS A 85 -10.75 -1.48 13.07
CA HIS A 85 -10.00 -0.36 12.48
C HIS A 85 -8.50 -0.66 12.40
N THR A 86 -7.91 -1.16 13.48
CA THR A 86 -6.48 -1.47 13.54
C THR A 86 -6.12 -2.63 12.61
N MET A 87 -6.90 -3.72 12.61
CA MET A 87 -6.67 -4.86 11.72
C MET A 87 -6.75 -4.45 10.25
N THR A 88 -7.78 -3.67 9.89
CA THR A 88 -7.93 -3.16 8.52
C THR A 88 -6.76 -2.25 8.14
N ALA A 89 -6.29 -1.39 9.07
CA ALA A 89 -5.14 -0.53 8.83
C ALA A 89 -3.86 -1.33 8.56
N ILE A 90 -3.61 -2.41 9.32
CA ILE A 90 -2.44 -3.29 9.12
C ILE A 90 -2.51 -3.97 7.76
N ILE A 91 -3.67 -4.55 7.39
CA ILE A 91 -3.87 -5.22 6.11
C ILE A 91 -3.67 -4.24 4.95
N TRP A 92 -4.28 -3.06 5.04
CA TRP A 92 -4.20 -2.04 4.00
C TRP A 92 -2.79 -1.48 3.84
N PHE A 93 -2.12 -1.17 4.96
CA PHE A 93 -0.72 -0.75 4.96
C PHE A 93 0.19 -1.81 4.32
N GLY A 94 0.04 -3.07 4.73
CA GLY A 94 0.80 -4.19 4.16
C GLY A 94 0.58 -4.36 2.66
N THR A 95 -0.67 -4.21 2.20
CA THR A 95 -1.02 -4.29 0.77
C THR A 95 -0.37 -3.14 -0.01
N ILE A 96 -0.40 -1.90 0.50
CA ILE A 96 0.26 -0.76 -0.15
C ILE A 96 1.76 -0.97 -0.24
N LEU A 97 2.42 -1.41 0.85
CA LEU A 97 3.85 -1.71 0.84
C LEU A 97 4.18 -2.80 -0.18
N TYR A 98 3.42 -3.90 -0.17
CA TYR A 98 3.63 -5.00 -1.09
C TYR A 98 3.55 -4.57 -2.55
N VAL A 99 2.48 -3.86 -2.92
CA VAL A 99 2.26 -3.39 -4.29
C VAL A 99 3.33 -2.38 -4.74
N HIS A 100 3.73 -1.46 -3.86
CA HIS A 100 4.60 -0.35 -4.26
C HIS A 100 6.10 -0.68 -4.14
N ILE A 101 6.48 -1.55 -3.22
CA ILE A 101 7.89 -1.91 -2.98
C ILE A 101 8.26 -3.24 -3.62
N VAL A 102 7.43 -4.27 -3.43
CA VAL A 102 7.76 -5.64 -3.85
C VAL A 102 7.41 -5.86 -5.32
N LEU A 103 6.16 -5.54 -5.72
CA LEU A 103 5.70 -5.75 -7.10
C LEU A 103 6.24 -4.71 -8.09
N LYS A 104 6.79 -3.60 -7.64
CA LYS A 104 7.17 -2.41 -8.40
C LYS A 104 5.98 -1.74 -9.12
N PRO A 105 5.95 -0.41 -9.24
CA PRO A 105 4.86 0.32 -9.91
C PRO A 105 4.65 -0.08 -11.37
N ALA A 106 5.70 -0.57 -12.05
CA ALA A 106 5.60 -1.07 -13.42
C ALA A 106 4.62 -2.25 -13.55
N TYR A 107 4.58 -3.15 -12.56
CA TYR A 107 3.66 -4.29 -12.57
C TYR A 107 2.21 -3.84 -12.29
N ALA A 108 2.04 -2.87 -11.41
CA ALA A 108 0.73 -2.26 -11.15
C ALA A 108 0.19 -1.49 -12.37
N ALA A 109 1.06 -0.90 -13.21
CA ALA A 109 0.68 -0.26 -14.47
C ALA A 109 0.17 -1.27 -15.51
N ALA A 110 0.60 -2.54 -15.44
CA ALA A 110 0.11 -3.62 -16.30
C ALA A 110 -1.30 -4.13 -15.91
N GLY A 111 -1.84 -3.66 -14.79
CA GLY A 111 -3.16 -3.99 -14.26
C GLY A 111 -3.07 -4.81 -12.98
N LEU A 112 -3.57 -4.24 -11.87
CA LEU A 112 -3.67 -4.95 -10.61
C LEU A 112 -4.67 -6.11 -10.70
N PRO A 113 -4.39 -7.25 -10.09
CA PRO A 113 -5.37 -8.32 -9.94
C PRO A 113 -6.68 -7.80 -9.34
N LYS A 114 -7.82 -8.29 -9.81
CA LYS A 114 -9.15 -7.83 -9.34
C LYS A 114 -9.32 -7.96 -7.82
N GLY A 115 -8.63 -8.92 -7.19
CA GLY A 115 -8.65 -9.13 -5.74
C GLY A 115 -8.04 -7.97 -4.96
N GLU A 116 -6.92 -7.43 -5.41
CA GLU A 116 -6.24 -6.31 -4.74
C GLU A 116 -7.07 -5.02 -4.80
N LEU A 117 -7.71 -4.75 -5.94
CA LEU A 117 -8.61 -3.60 -6.07
C LEU A 117 -9.81 -3.71 -5.12
N ARG A 118 -10.42 -4.92 -5.01
CA ARG A 118 -11.53 -5.17 -4.08
C ARG A 118 -11.08 -4.99 -2.62
N LEU A 119 -9.92 -5.53 -2.26
CA LEU A 119 -9.36 -5.39 -0.92
C LEU A 119 -9.09 -3.92 -0.58
N GLY A 120 -8.52 -3.15 -1.52
CA GLY A 120 -8.28 -1.71 -1.34
C GLY A 120 -9.56 -0.94 -1.06
N TRP A 121 -10.61 -1.12 -1.87
CA TRP A 121 -11.90 -0.45 -1.67
C TRP A 121 -12.61 -0.89 -0.39
N ALA A 122 -12.59 -2.19 -0.06
CA ALA A 122 -13.14 -2.70 1.19
C ALA A 122 -12.42 -2.07 2.39
N SER A 123 -11.10 -1.97 2.34
CA SER A 123 -10.30 -1.33 3.39
C SER A 123 -10.65 0.15 3.55
N ILE A 124 -10.80 0.91 2.47
CA ILE A 124 -11.21 2.32 2.50
C ILE A 124 -12.57 2.47 3.19
N ILE A 125 -13.57 1.67 2.81
CA ILE A 125 -14.92 1.73 3.36
C ILE A 125 -14.90 1.40 4.87
N ILE A 126 -14.24 0.32 5.26
CA ILE A 126 -14.15 -0.10 6.67
C ILE A 126 -13.40 0.96 7.49
N MET A 127 -12.28 1.48 6.98
CA MET A 127 -11.49 2.54 7.63
C MET A 127 -12.29 3.82 7.81
N ALA A 128 -13.05 4.25 6.80
CA ALA A 128 -13.92 5.41 6.88
C ALA A 128 -15.01 5.23 7.94
N ALA A 129 -15.75 4.12 7.90
CA ALA A 129 -16.83 3.84 8.85
C ALA A 129 -16.30 3.73 10.28
N THR A 130 -15.29 2.91 10.52
CA THR A 130 -14.72 2.70 11.86
C THR A 130 -14.02 3.95 12.38
N GLY A 131 -13.29 4.68 11.53
CA GLY A 131 -12.63 5.92 11.87
C GLY A 131 -13.60 7.02 12.28
N THR A 132 -14.72 7.16 11.58
CA THR A 132 -15.80 8.10 11.93
C THR A 132 -16.41 7.76 13.28
N LEU A 133 -16.77 6.48 13.52
CA LEU A 133 -17.32 6.05 14.80
C LEU A 133 -16.36 6.30 15.97
N LEU A 134 -15.08 6.00 15.79
CA LEU A 134 -14.06 6.24 16.80
C LEU A 134 -13.84 7.74 17.05
N SER A 135 -13.86 8.56 16.00
CA SER A 135 -13.72 10.02 16.12
C SER A 135 -14.88 10.64 16.89
N ILE A 136 -16.13 10.30 16.55
CA ILE A 136 -17.33 10.75 17.25
C ILE A 136 -17.31 10.32 18.72
N SER A 137 -16.82 9.10 19.00
CA SER A 137 -16.75 8.61 20.40
C SER A 137 -15.69 9.32 21.24
N ARG A 138 -14.71 9.94 20.63
CA ARG A 138 -13.54 10.50 21.31
C ARG A 138 -13.47 12.03 21.29
N VAL A 139 -14.14 12.67 20.35
CA VAL A 139 -14.17 14.12 20.18
C VAL A 139 -15.59 14.63 20.50
N PRO A 140 -15.85 15.06 21.74
CA PRO A 140 -17.17 15.51 22.16
C PRO A 140 -17.50 16.91 21.64
N SER A 141 -16.52 17.72 21.22
CA SER A 141 -16.76 19.09 20.74
C SER A 141 -15.79 19.49 19.62
N TRP A 142 -16.24 20.38 18.74
CA TRP A 142 -15.43 20.97 17.66
C TRP A 142 -14.21 21.71 18.19
N HIS A 143 -14.34 22.38 19.37
CA HIS A 143 -13.23 23.07 20.01
C HIS A 143 -12.07 22.11 20.30
N MET A 144 -12.36 20.91 20.79
CA MET A 144 -11.35 19.89 21.07
C MET A 144 -10.58 19.46 19.83
N LEU A 145 -11.24 19.46 18.65
CA LEU A 145 -10.62 19.05 17.40
C LEU A 145 -9.49 19.98 16.95
N PHE A 146 -9.65 21.30 17.17
CA PHE A 146 -8.71 22.30 16.67
C PHE A 146 -7.76 22.87 17.73
N HIS A 147 -8.09 22.72 19.01
CA HIS A 147 -7.32 23.34 20.10
C HIS A 147 -6.57 22.35 20.97
N THR A 148 -6.75 21.03 20.79
CA THR A 148 -5.98 20.04 21.50
C THR A 148 -4.96 19.37 20.58
N ARG A 149 -3.80 18.99 21.13
CA ARG A 149 -2.79 18.23 20.39
C ARG A 149 -3.39 16.97 19.73
N PHE A 150 -4.21 16.25 20.48
CA PHE A 150 -4.93 15.09 19.97
C PHE A 150 -5.81 15.43 18.75
N GLY A 151 -6.63 16.46 18.88
CA GLY A 151 -7.55 16.90 17.81
C GLY A 151 -6.80 17.35 16.56
N ILE A 152 -5.71 18.12 16.71
CA ILE A 152 -4.87 18.57 15.60
C ILE A 152 -4.26 17.37 14.85
N LEU A 153 -3.66 16.42 15.56
CA LEU A 153 -3.09 15.21 14.96
C LEU A 153 -4.17 14.35 14.27
N LEU A 154 -5.35 14.24 14.87
CA LEU A 154 -6.49 13.55 14.26
C LEU A 154 -6.95 14.25 12.98
N THR A 155 -7.04 15.58 12.99
CA THR A 155 -7.43 16.38 11.82
C THR A 155 -6.43 16.19 10.67
N ILE A 156 -5.14 16.25 10.94
CA ILE A 156 -4.10 16.00 9.94
C ILE A 156 -4.24 14.58 9.38
N LYS A 157 -4.44 13.58 10.24
CA LYS A 157 -4.66 12.19 9.82
C LYS A 157 -5.88 12.04 8.91
N ILE A 158 -6.99 12.71 9.22
CA ILE A 158 -8.20 12.70 8.40
C ILE A 158 -7.93 13.33 7.03
N ILE A 159 -7.23 14.46 6.98
CA ILE A 159 -6.85 15.13 5.73
C ILE A 159 -5.99 14.21 4.85
N LEU A 160 -4.95 13.59 5.43
CA LEU A 160 -4.11 12.65 4.71
C LEU A 160 -4.89 11.45 4.16
N PHE A 161 -5.82 10.91 4.96
CA PHE A 161 -6.72 9.83 4.54
C PHE A 161 -7.61 10.28 3.36
N LEU A 162 -8.20 11.47 3.41
CA LEU A 162 -9.03 11.99 2.33
C LEU A 162 -8.24 12.20 1.04
N ILE A 163 -6.98 12.66 1.13
CA ILE A 163 -6.09 12.76 -0.02
C ILE A 163 -5.85 11.37 -0.62
N MET A 164 -5.55 10.36 0.20
CA MET A 164 -5.36 8.98 -0.26
C MET A 164 -6.61 8.43 -0.94
N VAL A 165 -7.79 8.65 -0.38
CA VAL A 165 -9.07 8.23 -0.99
C VAL A 165 -9.28 8.93 -2.33
N SER A 166 -9.06 10.25 -2.40
CA SER A 166 -9.20 11.03 -3.63
C SER A 166 -8.27 10.51 -4.73
N THR A 167 -7.03 10.17 -4.39
CA THR A 167 -6.08 9.59 -5.35
C THR A 167 -6.51 8.19 -5.79
N ALA A 168 -7.04 7.35 -4.88
CA ALA A 168 -7.56 6.02 -5.23
C ALA A 168 -8.76 6.12 -6.17
N VAL A 169 -9.69 7.05 -5.93
CA VAL A 169 -10.82 7.36 -6.83
C VAL A 169 -10.29 7.78 -8.21
N PHE A 170 -9.39 8.75 -8.25
CA PHE A 170 -8.84 9.25 -9.51
C PHE A 170 -8.11 8.15 -10.29
N VAL A 171 -7.24 7.37 -9.64
CA VAL A 171 -6.53 6.26 -10.29
C VAL A 171 -7.53 5.22 -10.81
N THR A 172 -8.54 4.86 -10.03
CA THR A 172 -9.50 3.82 -10.42
C THR A 172 -10.36 4.25 -11.60
N PHE A 173 -10.89 5.48 -11.59
CA PHE A 173 -11.89 5.92 -12.57
C PHE A 173 -11.31 6.70 -13.75
N VAL A 174 -10.15 7.34 -13.61
CA VAL A 174 -9.55 8.16 -14.67
C VAL A 174 -8.35 7.48 -15.32
N VAL A 175 -7.41 7.00 -14.50
CA VAL A 175 -6.15 6.42 -15.00
C VAL A 175 -6.35 4.98 -15.46
N GLY A 176 -7.03 4.16 -14.67
CA GLY A 176 -7.26 2.74 -14.93
C GLY A 176 -7.91 2.45 -16.28
N PRO A 177 -9.02 3.12 -16.67
CA PRO A 177 -9.62 2.94 -18.00
C PRO A 177 -8.69 3.30 -19.15
N LYS A 178 -7.84 4.34 -18.98
CA LYS A 178 -6.87 4.73 -20.01
C LYS A 178 -5.77 3.67 -20.19
N LEU A 179 -5.32 3.07 -19.10
CA LEU A 179 -4.36 1.97 -19.13
C LEU A 179 -4.96 0.73 -19.82
N ARG A 180 -6.23 0.38 -19.51
CA ARG A 180 -6.94 -0.74 -20.14
C ARG A 180 -7.15 -0.52 -21.63
N LYS A 181 -7.61 0.66 -22.05
CA LYS A 181 -7.83 0.96 -23.48
C LYS A 181 -6.55 0.89 -24.29
N LYS A 182 -5.40 1.28 -23.72
CA LYS A 182 -4.12 1.11 -24.39
C LYS A 182 -3.79 -0.39 -24.57
N ARG A 183 -4.06 -1.21 -23.56
CA ARG A 183 -3.85 -2.67 -23.61
C ARG A 183 -4.73 -3.33 -24.65
N GLU A 184 -6.04 -2.99 -24.72
CA GLU A 184 -6.96 -3.53 -25.73
C GLU A 184 -6.58 -3.10 -27.16
N LYS A 185 -6.15 -1.85 -27.38
CA LYS A 185 -5.66 -1.41 -28.72
C LYS A 185 -4.41 -2.14 -29.14
N VAL A 186 -3.48 -2.38 -28.23
CA VAL A 186 -2.28 -3.18 -28.48
C VAL A 186 -2.66 -4.61 -28.91
N PHE A 187 -3.73 -5.17 -28.34
CA PHE A 187 -4.22 -6.52 -28.69
C PHE A 187 -4.90 -6.64 -30.07
N VAL A 188 -5.54 -5.58 -30.55
CA VAL A 188 -6.33 -5.61 -31.79
C VAL A 188 -5.49 -5.21 -33.01
N GLU A 189 -4.39 -4.49 -32.84
CA GLU A 189 -3.59 -3.91 -33.96
C GLU A 189 -2.26 -4.63 -34.26
N HIS A 190 -1.95 -5.79 -33.64
CA HIS A 190 -0.64 -6.43 -33.83
C HIS A 190 -0.55 -7.32 -35.06
N LYS A 191 -0.68 -6.71 -36.25
CA LYS A 191 0.03 -7.09 -37.46
C LYS A 191 0.99 -5.94 -37.81
N GLY A 192 2.17 -5.90 -37.19
CA GLY A 192 3.13 -4.85 -37.48
C GLY A 192 4.29 -4.81 -36.49
N ASP A 193 5.08 -3.76 -36.59
CA ASP A 193 6.25 -3.56 -35.77
C ASP A 193 5.87 -3.26 -34.31
N ILE A 194 6.55 -3.90 -33.35
CA ILE A 194 6.24 -3.88 -31.90
C ILE A 194 7.45 -3.36 -31.14
N VAL A 195 7.23 -2.52 -30.12
CA VAL A 195 8.29 -2.06 -29.21
C VAL A 195 8.52 -3.04 -28.05
N SER A 196 9.71 -2.98 -27.42
CA SER A 196 10.10 -3.92 -26.35
C SER A 196 9.10 -3.98 -25.18
N ASP A 197 8.53 -2.83 -24.77
CA ASP A 197 7.53 -2.77 -23.71
C ASP A 197 6.19 -3.42 -24.08
N GLU A 198 5.86 -3.42 -25.36
CA GLU A 198 4.67 -4.06 -25.90
C GLU A 198 4.90 -5.57 -26.10
N LEU A 199 6.10 -5.95 -26.54
CA LEU A 199 6.51 -7.35 -26.60
C LEU A 199 6.40 -8.02 -25.23
N ALA A 200 6.83 -7.34 -24.16
CA ALA A 200 6.74 -7.87 -22.80
C ALA A 200 5.30 -8.17 -22.34
N GLN A 201 4.28 -7.60 -22.97
CA GLN A 201 2.88 -7.88 -22.68
C GLN A 201 2.36 -9.12 -23.46
N CYS A 202 3.09 -9.57 -24.49
CA CYS A 202 2.75 -10.75 -25.26
C CYS A 202 3.35 -12.02 -24.62
N ASP A 203 3.03 -12.24 -23.34
CA ASP A 203 3.63 -13.26 -22.48
C ASP A 203 2.93 -14.63 -22.54
N GLY A 204 1.86 -14.78 -23.32
CA GLY A 204 1.08 -16.02 -23.46
C GLY A 204 0.23 -16.40 -22.26
N ARG A 205 0.02 -15.47 -21.27
CA ARG A 205 -0.79 -15.70 -20.06
C ARG A 205 -2.10 -14.94 -20.13
N GLU A 206 -3.09 -15.38 -19.37
CA GLU A 206 -4.40 -14.70 -19.24
C GLU A 206 -5.08 -14.40 -20.61
N GLY A 207 -4.81 -15.22 -21.64
CA GLY A 207 -5.35 -15.02 -22.98
C GLY A 207 -4.54 -14.10 -23.89
N HIS A 208 -3.35 -13.69 -23.46
CA HIS A 208 -2.41 -12.94 -24.29
C HIS A 208 -1.73 -13.85 -25.33
N PRO A 209 -1.40 -13.33 -26.52
CA PRO A 209 -0.55 -14.08 -27.44
C PRO A 209 0.84 -14.29 -26.83
N ALA A 210 1.48 -15.39 -27.19
CA ALA A 210 2.85 -15.64 -26.84
C ALA A 210 3.76 -15.23 -28.00
N TYR A 211 4.45 -14.10 -27.88
CA TYR A 211 5.39 -13.62 -28.90
C TYR A 211 6.81 -13.64 -28.36
N VAL A 212 7.77 -13.87 -29.23
CA VAL A 212 9.20 -13.79 -28.93
C VAL A 212 9.91 -13.00 -30.01
N ALA A 213 10.92 -12.22 -29.64
CA ALA A 213 11.79 -11.58 -30.62
C ALA A 213 13.05 -12.42 -30.84
N TYR A 214 13.55 -12.40 -32.07
CA TYR A 214 14.85 -12.97 -32.46
C TYR A 214 15.47 -12.16 -33.59
N LYS A 215 16.66 -11.65 -33.37
CA LYS A 215 17.41 -10.80 -34.34
C LYS A 215 16.55 -9.66 -34.91
N GLY A 216 15.79 -8.99 -34.03
CA GLY A 216 14.94 -7.84 -34.37
C GLY A 216 13.63 -8.21 -35.08
N THR A 217 13.29 -9.48 -35.23
CA THR A 217 12.02 -9.98 -35.82
C THR A 217 11.19 -10.64 -34.72
N ILE A 218 9.86 -10.42 -34.76
CA ILE A 218 8.92 -10.96 -33.78
C ILE A 218 8.20 -12.16 -34.39
N TYR A 219 8.13 -13.25 -33.64
CA TYR A 219 7.52 -14.51 -34.00
C TYR A 219 6.39 -14.87 -33.04
N ASP A 220 5.29 -15.37 -33.59
CA ASP A 220 4.16 -15.88 -32.83
C ASP A 220 4.38 -17.35 -32.45
N VAL A 221 4.57 -17.61 -31.18
CA VAL A 221 4.76 -18.95 -30.61
C VAL A 221 3.52 -19.47 -29.88
N SER A 222 2.38 -18.75 -29.94
CA SER A 222 1.13 -19.10 -29.24
C SER A 222 0.61 -20.47 -29.63
N GLY A 223 0.75 -20.86 -30.90
CA GLY A 223 0.32 -22.18 -31.42
C GLY A 223 1.28 -23.33 -31.11
N SER A 224 2.43 -23.07 -30.51
CA SER A 224 3.44 -24.09 -30.27
C SER A 224 3.18 -24.80 -28.91
N LYS A 225 3.06 -26.13 -28.97
CA LYS A 225 2.95 -26.99 -27.78
C LYS A 225 4.11 -26.86 -26.82
N LEU A 226 5.25 -26.31 -27.24
CA LEU A 226 6.45 -26.11 -26.43
C LEU A 226 6.40 -24.80 -25.64
N TRP A 227 5.41 -23.92 -25.93
CA TRP A 227 5.24 -22.59 -25.31
C TRP A 227 3.92 -22.49 -24.55
N GLN A 228 3.54 -23.57 -23.82
CA GLN A 228 2.32 -23.59 -23.02
C GLN A 228 2.36 -22.48 -21.94
N GLU A 229 1.27 -21.73 -21.85
CA GLU A 229 1.15 -20.58 -20.92
C GLU A 229 2.32 -19.59 -21.04
N GLY A 230 2.84 -19.40 -22.26
CA GLY A 230 3.93 -18.48 -22.52
C GLY A 230 5.29 -18.90 -21.95
N SER A 231 5.46 -20.14 -21.55
CA SER A 231 6.71 -20.64 -20.99
C SER A 231 7.28 -21.81 -21.82
N HIS A 232 8.55 -21.69 -22.20
CA HIS A 232 9.31 -22.75 -22.87
C HIS A 232 10.08 -23.56 -21.83
N PHE A 233 9.63 -24.78 -21.55
CA PHE A 233 10.19 -25.70 -20.55
C PHE A 233 10.43 -25.07 -19.16
N LYS A 234 9.64 -24.07 -18.75
CA LYS A 234 9.81 -23.29 -17.51
C LYS A 234 11.16 -22.57 -17.38
N LYS A 235 11.94 -22.52 -18.47
CA LYS A 235 13.25 -21.84 -18.50
C LYS A 235 13.19 -20.45 -19.12
N HIS A 236 12.36 -20.28 -20.15
CA HIS A 236 12.25 -19.03 -20.90
C HIS A 236 10.78 -18.64 -20.99
N SER A 237 10.48 -17.37 -20.85
CA SER A 237 9.13 -16.82 -20.99
C SER A 237 8.98 -16.17 -22.36
N ALA A 238 7.76 -16.19 -22.93
CA ALA A 238 7.40 -15.31 -24.02
C ALA A 238 7.44 -13.84 -23.56
N GLY A 239 7.37 -12.91 -24.49
CA GLY A 239 7.46 -11.48 -24.20
C GLY A 239 8.88 -10.94 -24.14
N ILE A 240 9.91 -11.70 -24.51
CA ILE A 240 11.32 -11.28 -24.44
C ILE A 240 12.06 -11.48 -25.78
N ASP A 241 13.19 -10.78 -25.90
CA ASP A 241 14.15 -11.01 -26.98
C ASP A 241 15.05 -12.23 -26.66
N LEU A 242 15.00 -13.24 -27.50
CA LEU A 242 15.74 -14.49 -27.35
C LEU A 242 17.07 -14.48 -28.08
N THR A 243 17.51 -13.38 -28.69
CA THR A 243 18.69 -13.33 -29.54
C THR A 243 19.94 -13.83 -28.83
N ASP A 244 20.17 -13.45 -27.59
CA ASP A 244 21.32 -13.91 -26.80
C ASP A 244 21.09 -15.28 -26.16
N VAL A 245 19.85 -15.57 -25.78
CA VAL A 245 19.48 -16.83 -25.12
C VAL A 245 19.63 -18.02 -26.06
N LEU A 246 19.27 -17.86 -27.31
CA LEU A 246 19.36 -18.91 -28.33
C LEU A 246 20.81 -19.29 -28.68
N LYS A 247 21.79 -18.42 -28.44
CA LYS A 247 23.21 -18.75 -28.64
C LYS A 247 23.68 -19.90 -27.73
N THR A 248 23.03 -20.10 -26.60
CA THR A 248 23.35 -21.13 -25.61
C THR A 248 22.33 -22.27 -25.59
N ALA A 249 21.35 -22.25 -26.48
CA ALA A 249 20.31 -23.27 -26.53
C ALA A 249 20.85 -24.58 -27.14
N PRO A 250 20.37 -25.74 -26.67
CA PRO A 250 20.77 -27.05 -27.25
C PRO A 250 20.23 -27.32 -28.66
N HIS A 251 19.35 -26.49 -29.18
CA HIS A 251 18.78 -26.55 -30.50
C HIS A 251 19.08 -25.26 -31.28
N GLY A 252 19.12 -25.35 -32.60
CA GLY A 252 19.38 -24.20 -33.45
C GLY A 252 18.22 -23.24 -33.59
N GLU A 253 18.49 -22.10 -34.25
CA GLU A 253 17.53 -21.02 -34.48
C GLU A 253 16.35 -21.42 -35.40
N GLU A 254 16.50 -22.52 -36.15
CA GLU A 254 15.46 -22.98 -37.08
C GLU A 254 14.11 -23.28 -36.43
N LYS A 255 14.08 -23.53 -35.11
CA LYS A 255 12.83 -23.76 -34.37
C LYS A 255 12.03 -22.48 -34.23
N VAL A 256 12.69 -21.32 -34.03
CA VAL A 256 12.04 -20.02 -33.94
C VAL A 256 11.70 -19.49 -35.36
N LEU A 257 12.61 -19.66 -36.32
CA LEU A 257 12.44 -19.17 -37.69
C LEU A 257 11.27 -19.84 -38.43
N LYS A 258 10.84 -21.04 -38.01
CA LYS A 258 9.66 -21.74 -38.53
C LYS A 258 8.32 -21.19 -38.03
N MET A 259 8.34 -20.35 -36.99
CA MET A 259 7.12 -19.76 -36.44
C MET A 259 6.61 -18.61 -37.32
N PRO A 260 5.30 -18.32 -37.32
CA PRO A 260 4.75 -17.19 -38.05
C PRO A 260 5.40 -15.87 -37.64
N MET A 261 5.86 -15.10 -38.63
CA MET A 261 6.39 -13.73 -38.36
C MET A 261 5.22 -12.78 -38.18
N VAL A 262 5.30 -11.97 -37.13
CA VAL A 262 4.29 -10.96 -36.76
C VAL A 262 4.71 -9.57 -37.21
N GLY A 263 5.99 -9.20 -37.01
CA GLY A 263 6.53 -7.89 -37.34
C GLY A 263 8.00 -7.76 -36.91
N LYS A 264 8.49 -6.54 -36.83
CA LYS A 264 9.84 -6.24 -36.36
C LYS A 264 9.83 -5.66 -34.94
N LEU A 265 10.86 -6.00 -34.15
CA LEU A 265 11.11 -5.36 -32.87
C LEU A 265 11.74 -3.98 -33.12
N ILE A 266 11.03 -2.93 -32.77
CA ILE A 266 11.57 -1.58 -32.80
C ILE A 266 12.30 -1.35 -31.47
N ILE A 267 13.61 -1.14 -31.54
CA ILE A 267 14.39 -0.69 -30.39
C ILE A 267 14.18 0.83 -30.31
N GLU A 268 13.20 1.25 -29.51
CA GLU A 268 12.91 2.66 -29.32
C GLU A 268 14.04 3.34 -28.55
N LYS A 269 14.65 4.35 -29.19
CA LYS A 269 15.34 5.43 -28.43
C LYS A 269 14.29 6.10 -27.56
N GLU A 270 14.46 6.05 -26.23
CA GLU A 270 13.67 6.69 -25.18
C GLU A 270 12.37 7.42 -25.60
N VAL A 271 11.28 6.68 -25.78
CA VAL A 271 9.98 7.30 -25.95
C VAL A 271 9.56 7.90 -24.61
N LYS A 272 9.31 9.20 -24.58
CA LYS A 272 8.76 9.90 -23.41
C LYS A 272 7.52 9.14 -22.93
N LYS A 273 7.59 8.63 -21.71
CA LYS A 273 6.45 7.88 -21.10
C LYS A 273 5.18 8.72 -21.20
N PRO A 274 4.05 8.15 -21.63
CA PRO A 274 2.80 8.89 -21.73
C PRO A 274 2.42 9.56 -20.41
N PRO A 275 1.81 10.76 -20.42
CA PRO A 275 1.52 11.51 -19.20
C PRO A 275 0.75 10.73 -18.13
N HIS A 276 -0.19 9.86 -18.54
CA HIS A 276 -0.98 9.05 -17.62
C HIS A 276 -0.14 8.00 -16.85
N ILE A 277 0.94 7.49 -17.45
CA ILE A 277 1.89 6.59 -16.77
C ILE A 277 2.71 7.40 -15.75
N ILE A 278 3.19 8.57 -16.11
CA ILE A 278 3.94 9.46 -15.19
C ILE A 278 3.06 9.81 -13.99
N ILE A 279 1.80 10.21 -14.24
CA ILE A 279 0.82 10.52 -13.19
C ILE A 279 0.59 9.30 -12.28
N PHE A 280 0.45 8.10 -12.85
CA PHE A 280 0.28 6.88 -12.09
C PHE A 280 1.45 6.63 -11.12
N TYR A 281 2.70 6.72 -11.60
CA TYR A 281 3.88 6.55 -10.75
C TYR A 281 3.96 7.63 -9.67
N PHE A 282 3.71 8.89 -10.03
CA PHE A 282 3.67 9.99 -9.06
C PHE A 282 2.68 9.71 -7.93
N MET A 283 1.45 9.33 -8.27
CA MET A 283 0.40 9.02 -7.29
C MET A 283 0.75 7.80 -6.42
N ALA A 284 1.37 6.78 -7.00
CA ALA A 284 1.84 5.61 -6.28
C ALA A 284 2.86 5.98 -5.19
N TYR A 285 3.91 6.73 -5.55
CA TYR A 285 4.91 7.17 -4.58
C TYR A 285 4.36 8.17 -3.57
N MET A 286 3.47 9.07 -3.99
CA MET A 286 2.79 9.99 -3.09
C MET A 286 1.98 9.23 -2.03
N ASN A 287 1.20 8.22 -2.41
CA ASN A 287 0.46 7.39 -1.45
C ASN A 287 1.37 6.66 -0.47
N LEU A 288 2.54 6.21 -0.92
CA LEU A 288 3.54 5.60 -0.04
C LEU A 288 4.03 6.61 1.01
N VAL A 289 4.35 7.84 0.62
CA VAL A 289 4.76 8.90 1.54
C VAL A 289 3.63 9.24 2.53
N LEU A 290 2.38 9.36 2.04
CA LEU A 290 1.22 9.66 2.89
C LEU A 290 1.00 8.60 3.97
N ILE A 291 1.13 7.31 3.63
CA ILE A 291 0.91 6.25 4.61
C ILE A 291 2.01 6.22 5.68
N PHE A 292 3.28 6.46 5.30
CA PHE A 292 4.36 6.61 6.28
C PHE A 292 4.15 7.84 7.18
N SER A 293 3.63 8.94 6.63
CA SER A 293 3.27 10.13 7.40
C SER A 293 2.16 9.84 8.42
N ILE A 294 1.14 9.04 8.04
CA ILE A 294 0.08 8.62 8.98
C ILE A 294 0.66 7.76 10.10
N VAL A 295 1.54 6.82 9.80
CA VAL A 295 2.21 5.97 10.82
C VAL A 295 3.08 6.83 11.73
N PHE A 296 3.80 7.82 11.19
CA PHE A 296 4.59 8.77 11.97
C PHE A 296 3.70 9.59 12.92
N ILE A 297 2.54 10.08 12.47
CA ILE A 297 1.57 10.79 13.31
C ILE A 297 1.05 9.88 14.44
N ILE A 298 0.79 8.60 14.16
CA ILE A 298 0.39 7.63 15.19
C ILE A 298 1.51 7.44 16.21
N SER A 299 2.77 7.42 15.78
CA SER A 299 3.94 7.31 16.64
C SER A 299 4.11 8.55 17.49
N LEU A 300 3.96 9.75 16.92
CA LEU A 300 3.95 11.01 17.69
C LEU A 300 2.84 11.03 18.74
N TRP A 301 1.70 10.47 18.42
CA TRP A 301 0.59 10.39 19.34
C TRP A 301 0.85 9.44 20.51
N ARG A 302 1.57 8.34 20.23
CA ARG A 302 1.82 7.30 21.23
C ARG A 302 3.05 7.58 22.09
N TRP A 303 4.12 8.13 21.50
CA TRP A 303 5.46 8.18 22.10
C TRP A 303 6.00 9.58 22.36
N TRP A 304 5.36 10.62 21.86
CA TRP A 304 5.73 12.02 21.99
C TRP A 304 4.61 12.82 22.65
#